data_cc0796e074d81c09a8804419a9627ead
#
_entry.id   cc0796e074d81c09a8804419a9627ead
#
_cell.length_a   1.000
_cell.length_b   1.000
_cell.length_c   1.000
_cell.angle_alpha   90.00
_cell.angle_beta   90.00
_cell.angle_gamma   90.00
#
_symmetry.space_group_name_H-M   'P 1'
#
loop_
_entity.id
_entity.type
_entity.pdbx_description
1 polymer ?
#
loop_
_entity_poly.entity_id
_entity_poly.type
_entity_poly.pdbx_seq_one_letter_code
_entity_poly.pdbx_strand_id
1 'polypeptide(L)'
;MTRNRSAVVAFAVPENGLTHCQIVASHGDSPTFKLKAHAEGEAADAYIRLNVERYGGMIMSTWFDKPLSIAGRALVRENGRLTTKLVDLERDAALIPNMPIHFNRDINNGYSYNPQVDMLPLFGDKDAKGALGAEIAAKAGVPEADVVACDLFLYNRTPASVWGAHEEFFSCPRIDDLECAYTSLAAFIAAPAAGHVNVCA
;
A
#
# COMPACT_ATOMS: atom_id res chain seq x y z
N MET A 1 20.06 -5.17 -1.31
CA MET A 1 19.01 -4.35 -0.68
C MET A 1 19.45 -2.90 -0.66
N THR A 2 18.57 -2.00 -1.04
CA THR A 2 18.84 -0.56 -1.08
C THR A 2 18.44 0.13 0.23
N ARG A 3 18.55 1.45 0.25
CA ARG A 3 18.13 2.32 1.35
C ARG A 3 16.70 1.99 1.80
N ASN A 4 16.47 1.97 3.10
CA ASN A 4 15.18 1.68 3.75
C ASN A 4 14.63 0.27 3.53
N ARG A 5 15.39 -0.63 2.93
CA ARG A 5 14.97 -2.02 2.63
C ARG A 5 13.69 -2.09 1.78
N SER A 6 13.47 -1.10 0.91
CA SER A 6 12.28 -1.01 0.07
C SER A 6 12.51 -1.42 -1.38
N ALA A 7 13.74 -1.69 -1.76
CA ALA A 7 14.06 -2.19 -3.09
C ALA A 7 15.16 -3.26 -3.04
N VAL A 8 15.16 -4.13 -4.04
CA VAL A 8 16.15 -5.18 -4.21
C VAL A 8 16.78 -5.02 -5.59
N VAL A 9 18.10 -5.09 -5.65
CA VAL A 9 18.83 -5.29 -6.91
C VAL A 9 19.60 -6.58 -6.76
N ALA A 10 19.33 -7.53 -7.63
CA ALA A 10 20.05 -8.81 -7.71
C ALA A 10 20.85 -8.86 -9.00
N PHE A 11 22.04 -9.46 -8.93
CA PHE A 11 22.88 -9.66 -10.11
C PHE A 11 23.64 -10.98 -10.05
N ALA A 12 23.81 -11.60 -11.20
CA ALA A 12 24.62 -12.78 -11.38
C ALA A 12 25.75 -12.49 -12.38
N VAL A 13 26.98 -12.69 -11.95
CA VAL A 13 28.19 -12.43 -12.76
C VAL A 13 28.76 -13.77 -13.21
N PRO A 14 29.01 -13.97 -14.52
CA PRO A 14 29.64 -15.18 -15.01
C PRO A 14 31.12 -15.25 -14.58
N GLU A 15 31.65 -16.45 -14.41
CA GLU A 15 33.05 -16.63 -14.08
C GLU A 15 33.97 -16.18 -15.21
N ASN A 16 33.54 -16.33 -16.46
CA ASN A 16 34.34 -16.00 -17.66
C ASN A 16 33.46 -15.40 -18.75
N GLY A 17 34.07 -14.59 -19.62
CA GLY A 17 33.47 -14.18 -20.88
C GLY A 17 32.41 -13.07 -20.77
N LEU A 18 32.68 -12.05 -19.97
CA LEU A 18 31.76 -10.90 -19.85
C LEU A 18 31.71 -10.10 -21.17
N THR A 19 30.56 -10.11 -21.85
CA THR A 19 30.35 -9.39 -23.11
C THR A 19 29.33 -8.26 -22.98
N HIS A 20 28.29 -8.44 -22.17
CA HIS A 20 27.20 -7.48 -22.00
C HIS A 20 26.45 -7.69 -20.68
N CYS A 21 25.49 -6.79 -20.41
CA CYS A 21 24.55 -6.94 -19.30
C CYS A 21 23.13 -7.14 -19.87
N GLN A 22 22.37 -8.04 -19.26
CA GLN A 22 20.93 -8.16 -19.46
C GLN A 22 20.23 -7.63 -18.19
N ILE A 23 19.33 -6.67 -18.35
CA ILE A 23 18.67 -6.03 -17.24
C ILE A 23 17.16 -6.22 -17.41
N VAL A 24 16.51 -6.77 -16.40
CA VAL A 24 15.07 -6.75 -16.22
C VAL A 24 14.74 -5.87 -15.02
N ALA A 25 13.77 -4.99 -15.17
CA ALA A 25 13.33 -4.09 -14.11
C ALA A 25 11.81 -4.14 -13.98
N SER A 26 11.35 -4.07 -12.74
CA SER A 26 9.92 -4.05 -12.38
C SER A 26 9.76 -3.28 -11.07
N HIS A 27 8.52 -2.99 -10.67
CA HIS A 27 8.29 -2.33 -9.39
C HIS A 27 7.34 -3.13 -8.50
N GLY A 28 7.51 -3.02 -7.20
CA GLY A 28 6.71 -3.76 -6.21
C GLY A 28 5.70 -2.90 -5.45
N ASP A 29 5.71 -1.58 -5.67
CA ASP A 29 4.73 -0.67 -5.10
C ASP A 29 3.51 -0.53 -6.00
N SER A 30 2.40 -0.07 -5.42
CA SER A 30 1.14 0.16 -6.14
C SER A 30 0.55 1.49 -5.70
N PRO A 31 -0.25 2.16 -6.55
CA PRO A 31 -0.94 3.37 -6.16
C PRO A 31 -1.80 3.14 -4.91
N THR A 32 -1.76 4.10 -4.00
CA THR A 32 -2.49 4.01 -2.74
C THR A 32 -2.72 5.39 -2.12
N PHE A 33 -3.36 5.41 -0.95
CA PHE A 33 -3.47 6.58 -0.09
C PHE A 33 -2.53 6.42 1.11
N LYS A 34 -1.62 7.38 1.25
CA LYS A 34 -0.70 7.48 2.37
C LYS A 34 -1.35 8.27 3.51
N LEU A 35 -1.23 7.79 4.74
CA LEU A 35 -1.68 8.53 5.92
C LEU A 35 -0.74 9.72 6.18
N LYS A 36 -1.31 10.89 6.45
CA LYS A 36 -0.54 12.08 6.87
C LYS A 36 -0.13 11.97 8.33
N ALA A 37 0.83 12.80 8.75
CA ALA A 37 1.34 12.81 10.12
C ALA A 37 0.22 13.03 11.17
N HIS A 38 -0.74 13.91 10.88
CA HIS A 38 -1.97 14.08 11.65
C HIS A 38 -3.09 13.31 10.97
N ALA A 39 -3.09 11.98 11.18
CA ALA A 39 -3.92 11.08 10.42
C ALA A 39 -5.40 11.15 10.80
N GLU A 40 -5.73 11.33 12.07
CA GLU A 40 -7.13 11.40 12.50
C GLU A 40 -7.69 12.83 12.38
N GLY A 41 -8.92 12.92 11.91
CA GLY A 41 -9.70 14.15 11.83
C GLY A 41 -11.16 13.90 12.13
N GLU A 42 -11.82 14.84 12.80
CA GLU A 42 -13.25 14.77 13.10
C GLU A 42 -14.09 15.12 11.86
N ALA A 43 -15.23 14.46 11.72
CA ALA A 43 -16.20 14.72 10.67
C ALA A 43 -17.62 14.72 11.22
N ALA A 44 -18.38 15.79 10.92
CA ALA A 44 -19.79 15.96 11.27
C ALA A 44 -20.10 15.75 12.77
N ASP A 45 -19.15 16.04 13.66
CA ASP A 45 -19.22 15.86 15.12
C ASP A 45 -19.61 14.44 15.57
N ALA A 46 -19.53 13.47 14.66
CA ALA A 46 -19.99 12.10 14.88
C ALA A 46 -18.97 11.02 14.49
N TYR A 47 -18.01 11.36 13.66
CA TYR A 47 -17.10 10.38 13.07
C TYR A 47 -15.66 10.81 13.15
N ILE A 48 -14.77 9.82 13.13
CA ILE A 48 -13.33 9.97 12.86
C ILE A 48 -13.07 9.51 11.42
N ARG A 49 -12.43 10.38 10.65
CA ARG A 49 -11.93 10.10 9.31
C ARG A 49 -10.42 10.16 9.27
N LEU A 50 -9.81 9.53 8.28
CA LEU A 50 -8.38 9.56 8.11
C LEU A 50 -7.97 10.64 7.10
N ASN A 51 -6.96 11.42 7.48
CA ASN A 51 -6.29 12.36 6.62
C ASN A 51 -5.28 11.61 5.75
N VAL A 52 -5.50 11.63 4.45
CA VAL A 52 -4.64 10.91 3.50
C VAL A 52 -4.16 11.80 2.37
N GLU A 53 -3.09 11.39 1.73
CA GLU A 53 -2.61 11.96 0.47
C GLU A 53 -2.48 10.85 -0.57
N ARG A 54 -2.68 11.20 -1.82
CA ARG A 54 -2.55 10.26 -2.94
C ARG A 54 -1.09 9.94 -3.19
N TYR A 55 -0.77 8.65 -3.27
CA TYR A 55 0.51 8.13 -3.72
C TYR A 55 0.34 7.42 -5.06
N GLY A 56 1.08 7.88 -6.06
CA GLY A 56 1.02 7.34 -7.42
C GLY A 56 -0.22 7.76 -8.23
N GLY A 57 -0.29 7.29 -9.46
CA GLY A 57 -1.43 7.47 -10.35
C GLY A 57 -2.48 6.38 -10.14
N MET A 58 -3.73 6.77 -9.87
CA MET A 58 -4.79 5.80 -9.60
C MET A 58 -6.13 6.23 -10.21
N ILE A 59 -6.99 5.26 -10.46
CA ILE A 59 -8.41 5.48 -10.74
C ILE A 59 -9.12 5.58 -9.39
N MET A 60 -9.44 6.80 -8.95
CA MET A 60 -9.98 7.04 -7.61
C MET A 60 -11.32 6.36 -7.37
N SER A 61 -12.18 6.27 -8.39
CA SER A 61 -13.50 5.65 -8.26
C SER A 61 -13.46 4.17 -7.85
N THR A 62 -12.38 3.47 -8.09
CA THR A 62 -12.24 2.06 -7.71
C THR A 62 -11.97 1.83 -6.22
N TRP A 63 -11.73 2.90 -5.46
CA TRP A 63 -11.45 2.85 -4.03
C TRP A 63 -12.68 3.00 -3.14
N PHE A 64 -13.79 3.49 -3.71
CA PHE A 64 -15.03 3.66 -2.95
C PHE A 64 -15.64 2.31 -2.54
N ASP A 65 -16.26 2.31 -1.38
CA ASP A 65 -17.07 1.21 -0.83
C ASP A 65 -16.30 -0.12 -0.71
N LYS A 66 -14.98 -0.04 -0.62
CA LYS A 66 -14.10 -1.21 -0.45
C LYS A 66 -13.62 -1.33 0.99
N PRO A 67 -13.52 -2.55 1.53
CA PRO A 67 -12.87 -2.75 2.82
C PRO A 67 -11.38 -2.44 2.71
N LEU A 68 -10.91 -1.51 3.53
CA LEU A 68 -9.52 -1.06 3.54
C LEU A 68 -8.87 -1.40 4.88
N SER A 69 -7.60 -1.74 4.85
CA SER A 69 -6.75 -1.83 6.03
C SER A 69 -5.57 -0.87 5.92
N ILE A 70 -4.76 -0.83 6.96
CA ILE A 70 -3.62 0.06 7.09
C ILE A 70 -2.39 -0.77 7.38
N ALA A 71 -1.34 -0.59 6.57
CA ALA A 71 -0.05 -1.22 6.77
C ALA A 71 1.10 -0.27 6.45
N GLY A 72 2.29 -0.59 6.95
CA GLY A 72 3.48 0.19 6.68
C GLY A 72 4.55 0.02 7.73
N ARG A 73 5.21 1.13 8.08
CA ARG A 73 6.32 1.15 9.03
C ARG A 73 6.03 2.11 10.17
N ALA A 74 6.35 1.68 11.39
CA ALA A 74 6.45 2.55 12.56
C ALA A 74 7.92 2.66 12.97
N LEU A 75 8.39 3.88 13.18
CA LEU A 75 9.68 4.15 13.81
C LEU A 75 9.42 4.25 15.32
N VAL A 76 10.00 3.34 16.07
CA VAL A 76 9.78 3.22 17.51
C VAL A 76 11.06 3.40 18.30
N ARG A 77 10.94 3.83 19.56
CA ARG A 77 12.05 3.89 20.50
C ARG A 77 12.07 2.62 21.34
N GLU A 78 13.12 1.83 21.21
CA GLU A 78 13.38 0.65 22.02
C GLU A 78 14.79 0.69 22.60
N ASN A 79 14.94 0.52 23.92
CA ASN A 79 16.24 0.51 24.62
C ASN A 79 17.13 1.71 24.26
N GLY A 80 16.55 2.90 24.13
CA GLY A 80 17.24 4.14 23.78
C GLY A 80 17.68 4.24 22.31
N ARG A 81 17.25 3.33 21.44
CA ARG A 81 17.54 3.33 20.00
C ARG A 81 16.25 3.49 19.19
N LEU A 82 16.40 4.02 17.98
CA LEU A 82 15.32 4.06 17.01
C LEU A 82 15.35 2.78 16.16
N THR A 83 14.22 2.09 16.13
CA THR A 83 14.05 0.83 15.40
C THR A 83 12.82 0.92 14.50
N THR A 84 12.88 0.36 13.31
CA THR A 84 11.74 0.27 12.40
C THR A 84 11.00 -1.04 12.63
N LYS A 85 9.69 -0.97 12.87
CA LYS A 85 8.77 -2.11 12.95
C LYS A 85 7.83 -2.06 11.75
N LEU A 86 7.56 -3.22 11.15
CA LEU A 86 6.45 -3.35 10.21
C LEU A 86 5.16 -3.52 10.99
N VAL A 87 4.12 -2.83 10.56
CA VAL A 87 2.81 -2.88 11.16
C VAL A 87 1.76 -3.15 10.09
N ASP A 88 0.78 -3.97 10.40
CA ASP A 88 -0.40 -4.24 9.58
C ASP A 88 -1.58 -4.46 10.52
N LEU A 89 -2.67 -3.74 10.33
CA LEU A 89 -3.87 -3.91 11.16
C LEU A 89 -4.58 -5.23 10.88
N GLU A 90 -4.43 -5.80 9.68
CA GLU A 90 -4.92 -7.14 9.28
C GLU A 90 -6.45 -7.32 9.42
N ARG A 91 -7.18 -6.22 9.50
CA ARG A 91 -8.64 -6.18 9.59
C ARG A 91 -9.22 -5.14 8.65
N ASP A 92 -10.51 -5.16 8.42
CA ASP A 92 -11.23 -4.10 7.76
C ASP A 92 -11.29 -2.90 8.74
N ALA A 93 -10.43 -1.92 8.49
CA ALA A 93 -10.19 -0.81 9.40
C ALA A 93 -10.86 0.49 8.93
N ALA A 94 -11.00 0.67 7.64
CA ALA A 94 -11.52 1.91 7.08
C ALA A 94 -12.27 1.66 5.77
N LEU A 95 -13.06 2.65 5.36
CA LEU A 95 -13.78 2.64 4.09
C LEU A 95 -13.90 4.06 3.58
N ILE A 96 -13.72 4.27 2.27
CA ILE A 96 -14.04 5.55 1.61
C ILE A 96 -15.49 5.45 1.14
N PRO A 97 -16.44 6.13 1.81
CA PRO A 97 -17.84 6.04 1.44
C PRO A 97 -18.12 6.82 0.16
N ASN A 98 -18.87 6.23 -0.75
CA ASN A 98 -19.35 6.93 -1.92
C ASN A 98 -20.51 7.87 -1.55
N MET A 99 -20.66 8.95 -2.29
CA MET A 99 -21.77 9.88 -2.11
C MET A 99 -23.03 9.31 -2.78
N PRO A 100 -24.18 9.27 -2.08
CA PRO A 100 -25.44 8.89 -2.72
C PRO A 100 -25.77 9.79 -3.90
N ILE A 101 -26.35 9.22 -4.95
CA ILE A 101 -26.74 9.95 -6.18
C ILE A 101 -27.59 11.18 -5.89
N HIS A 102 -28.39 11.16 -4.82
CA HIS A 102 -29.22 12.28 -4.42
C HIS A 102 -28.45 13.54 -4.03
N PHE A 103 -27.21 13.37 -3.56
CA PHE A 103 -26.33 14.48 -3.14
C PHE A 103 -25.24 14.80 -4.17
N ASN A 104 -25.05 13.92 -5.17
CA ASN A 104 -24.13 14.16 -6.27
C ASN A 104 -24.69 13.59 -7.58
N ARG A 105 -25.58 14.36 -8.22
CA ARG A 105 -26.26 13.94 -9.46
C ARG A 105 -25.34 13.87 -10.66
N ASP A 106 -24.18 14.55 -10.59
CA ASP A 106 -23.20 14.59 -11.69
C ASP A 106 -22.16 13.47 -11.61
N ILE A 107 -22.26 12.60 -10.60
CA ILE A 107 -21.27 11.53 -10.38
C ILE A 107 -21.04 10.65 -11.62
N ASN A 108 -22.11 10.41 -12.40
CA ASN A 108 -22.05 9.61 -13.63
C ASN A 108 -21.79 10.44 -14.89
N ASN A 109 -21.63 11.77 -14.78
CA ASN A 109 -21.50 12.69 -15.89
C ASN A 109 -20.10 13.33 -15.96
N GLY A 110 -19.06 12.64 -15.49
CA GLY A 110 -17.68 13.11 -15.53
C GLY A 110 -17.27 13.91 -14.30
N TYR A 111 -17.78 13.56 -13.12
CA TYR A 111 -17.39 14.17 -11.85
C TYR A 111 -15.88 14.04 -11.60
N SER A 112 -15.23 15.16 -11.27
CA SER A 112 -13.82 15.21 -10.94
C SER A 112 -13.64 15.13 -9.42
N TYR A 113 -13.10 14.01 -8.94
CA TYR A 113 -12.86 13.79 -7.52
C TYR A 113 -11.77 14.71 -6.98
N ASN A 114 -12.03 15.34 -5.83
CA ASN A 114 -11.04 16.04 -5.04
C ASN A 114 -10.48 15.08 -3.96
N PRO A 115 -9.21 14.66 -4.03
CA PRO A 115 -8.66 13.70 -3.08
C PRO A 115 -8.72 14.15 -1.62
N GLN A 116 -8.72 15.47 -1.36
CA GLN A 116 -8.75 16.02 0.00
C GLN A 116 -10.16 16.19 0.56
N VAL A 117 -11.17 15.90 -0.23
CA VAL A 117 -12.59 16.01 0.16
C VAL A 117 -13.28 14.67 0.02
N ASP A 118 -13.21 14.09 -1.20
CA ASP A 118 -13.98 12.91 -1.57
C ASP A 118 -13.33 11.58 -1.14
N MET A 119 -11.99 11.58 -0.94
CA MET A 119 -11.23 10.35 -0.73
C MET A 119 -10.77 10.15 0.71
N LEU A 120 -11.39 10.84 1.67
CA LEU A 120 -11.02 10.71 3.08
C LEU A 120 -11.74 9.51 3.71
N PRO A 121 -11.00 8.44 4.14
CA PRO A 121 -11.62 7.25 4.68
C PRO A 121 -12.31 7.50 6.01
N LEU A 122 -13.48 6.92 6.19
CA LEU A 122 -14.13 6.79 7.48
C LEU A 122 -13.42 5.68 8.27
N PHE A 123 -13.05 5.98 9.50
CA PHE A 123 -12.32 5.05 10.39
C PHE A 123 -13.17 4.56 11.55
N GLY A 124 -14.04 5.39 12.08
CA GLY A 124 -14.93 5.04 13.18
C GLY A 124 -15.91 6.15 13.54
N ASP A 125 -16.67 5.93 14.61
CA ASP A 125 -17.44 6.99 15.26
C ASP A 125 -16.53 7.91 16.10
N LYS A 126 -17.10 8.88 16.76
CA LYS A 126 -16.35 9.84 17.58
C LYS A 126 -15.55 9.18 18.73
N ASP A 127 -15.97 8.01 19.20
CA ASP A 127 -15.31 7.31 20.30
C ASP A 127 -14.03 6.60 19.84
N ALA A 128 -13.81 6.50 18.49
CA ALA A 128 -12.58 5.99 17.90
C ALA A 128 -11.42 7.00 17.89
N LYS A 129 -11.60 8.20 18.47
CA LYS A 129 -10.52 9.20 18.55
C LYS A 129 -9.32 8.65 19.34
N GLY A 130 -8.13 8.67 18.71
CA GLY A 130 -6.89 8.12 19.27
C GLY A 130 -6.70 6.61 19.06
N ALA A 131 -7.72 5.90 18.53
CA ALA A 131 -7.65 4.45 18.35
C ALA A 131 -6.57 4.03 17.33
N LEU A 132 -6.31 4.83 16.30
CA LEU A 132 -5.28 4.53 15.31
C LEU A 132 -3.89 4.45 15.94
N GLY A 133 -3.53 5.43 16.78
CA GLY A 133 -2.25 5.46 17.48
C GLY A 133 -2.07 4.24 18.39
N ALA A 134 -3.10 3.92 19.17
CA ALA A 134 -3.10 2.76 20.07
C ALA A 134 -2.96 1.44 19.29
N GLU A 135 -3.67 1.26 18.17
CA GLU A 135 -3.57 0.06 17.33
C GLU A 135 -2.18 -0.11 16.71
N ILE A 136 -1.59 1.00 16.21
CA ILE A 136 -0.23 0.99 15.65
C ILE A 136 0.78 0.58 16.72
N ALA A 137 0.69 1.16 17.91
CA ALA A 137 1.56 0.84 19.04
C ALA A 137 1.43 -0.63 19.46
N ALA A 138 0.20 -1.15 19.54
CA ALA A 138 -0.07 -2.55 19.84
C ALA A 138 0.54 -3.48 18.78
N LYS A 139 0.37 -3.19 17.50
CA LYS A 139 0.97 -3.96 16.38
C LYS A 139 2.50 -3.87 16.36
N ALA A 140 3.06 -2.73 16.75
CA ALA A 140 4.51 -2.55 16.88
C ALA A 140 5.08 -3.21 18.15
N GLY A 141 4.25 -3.58 19.12
CA GLY A 141 4.66 -4.19 20.39
C GLY A 141 5.36 -3.20 21.34
N VAL A 142 4.97 -1.93 21.32
CA VAL A 142 5.54 -0.86 22.14
C VAL A 142 4.44 0.00 22.77
N PRO A 143 4.73 0.74 23.86
CA PRO A 143 3.85 1.82 24.31
C PRO A 143 3.65 2.88 23.22
N GLU A 144 2.48 3.51 23.18
CA GLU A 144 2.16 4.54 22.18
C GLU A 144 3.14 5.73 22.24
N ALA A 145 3.61 6.11 23.42
CA ALA A 145 4.59 7.18 23.61
C ALA A 145 5.97 6.88 22.98
N ASP A 146 6.24 5.62 22.67
CA ASP A 146 7.47 5.18 22.01
C ASP A 146 7.34 5.10 20.48
N VAL A 147 6.17 5.32 19.93
CA VAL A 147 5.97 5.49 18.49
C VAL A 147 6.38 6.91 18.09
N VAL A 148 7.48 7.03 17.37
CA VAL A 148 8.09 8.35 17.05
C VAL A 148 7.54 8.90 15.73
N ALA A 149 7.37 8.04 14.73
CA ALA A 149 6.86 8.40 13.41
C ALA A 149 6.30 7.18 12.70
N CYS A 150 5.44 7.42 11.73
CA CYS A 150 4.85 6.36 10.92
C CYS A 150 4.91 6.71 9.42
N ASP A 151 5.02 5.67 8.62
CA ASP A 151 4.93 5.71 7.16
C ASP A 151 3.91 4.64 6.77
N LEU A 152 2.63 5.01 6.75
CA LEU A 152 1.49 4.09 6.68
C LEU A 152 0.66 4.35 5.43
N PHE A 153 0.13 3.27 4.87
CA PHE A 153 -0.64 3.27 3.64
C PHE A 153 -1.92 2.45 3.80
N LEU A 154 -2.96 2.86 3.08
CA LEU A 154 -4.15 2.04 2.93
C LEU A 154 -3.90 0.90 1.95
N TYR A 155 -4.57 -0.22 2.14
CA TYR A 155 -4.63 -1.25 1.12
C TYR A 155 -6.01 -1.88 1.06
N ASN A 156 -6.41 -2.29 -0.16
CA ASN A 156 -7.66 -2.96 -0.42
C ASN A 156 -7.59 -4.41 0.08
N ARG A 157 -8.56 -4.81 0.89
CA ARG A 157 -8.69 -6.16 1.45
C ARG A 157 -9.60 -7.10 0.65
N THR A 158 -10.17 -6.63 -0.45
CA THR A 158 -10.97 -7.51 -1.30
C THR A 158 -10.12 -8.72 -1.71
N PRO A 159 -10.56 -9.96 -1.44
CA PRO A 159 -9.80 -11.13 -1.79
C PRO A 159 -9.70 -11.31 -3.31
N ALA A 160 -8.68 -12.02 -3.75
CA ALA A 160 -8.60 -12.47 -5.13
C ALA A 160 -9.77 -13.40 -5.47
N SER A 161 -10.22 -13.36 -6.72
CA SER A 161 -11.28 -14.24 -7.21
C SER A 161 -10.98 -14.73 -8.63
N VAL A 162 -11.39 -15.95 -8.93
CA VAL A 162 -11.43 -16.51 -10.28
C VAL A 162 -12.85 -16.38 -10.80
N TRP A 163 -13.02 -15.98 -12.06
CA TRP A 163 -14.32 -15.72 -12.65
C TRP A 163 -14.30 -15.88 -14.17
N GLY A 164 -15.46 -15.79 -14.79
CA GLY A 164 -15.68 -15.99 -16.22
C GLY A 164 -16.55 -17.21 -16.46
N ALA A 165 -17.01 -17.41 -17.71
CA ALA A 165 -17.88 -18.51 -18.07
C ALA A 165 -17.19 -19.88 -17.90
N HIS A 166 -15.87 -19.93 -17.98
CA HIS A 166 -15.04 -21.13 -17.84
C HIS A 166 -13.87 -20.90 -16.86
N GLU A 167 -14.03 -19.95 -15.94
CA GLU A 167 -12.99 -19.59 -14.96
C GLU A 167 -11.68 -19.10 -15.60
N GLU A 168 -11.78 -18.45 -16.76
CA GLU A 168 -10.64 -18.00 -17.57
C GLU A 168 -9.98 -16.71 -17.07
N PHE A 169 -10.60 -16.02 -16.11
CA PHE A 169 -10.10 -14.75 -15.56
C PHE A 169 -9.85 -14.85 -14.07
N PHE A 170 -8.93 -14.04 -13.60
CA PHE A 170 -8.77 -13.76 -12.17
C PHE A 170 -8.70 -12.26 -11.90
N SER A 171 -9.15 -11.84 -10.73
CA SER A 171 -9.05 -10.47 -10.24
C SER A 171 -8.35 -10.47 -8.90
N CYS A 172 -7.41 -9.58 -8.73
CA CYS A 172 -6.69 -9.37 -7.49
C CYS A 172 -6.26 -7.91 -7.37
N PRO A 173 -6.28 -7.31 -6.18
CA PRO A 173 -5.59 -6.03 -5.98
C PRO A 173 -4.09 -6.15 -6.25
N ARG A 174 -3.49 -5.11 -6.79
CA ARG A 174 -2.03 -4.97 -6.98
C ARG A 174 -1.37 -5.98 -7.95
N ILE A 175 -2.10 -6.47 -8.94
CA ILE A 175 -1.50 -7.23 -10.05
C ILE A 175 -0.44 -6.38 -10.73
N ASP A 176 -0.73 -5.14 -11.01
CA ASP A 176 0.23 -4.11 -11.39
C ASP A 176 0.93 -3.54 -10.12
N ASP A 177 2.23 -3.80 -9.89
CA ASP A 177 3.13 -4.50 -10.82
C ASP A 177 3.73 -5.78 -10.16
N LEU A 178 3.02 -6.36 -9.17
CA LEU A 178 3.51 -7.55 -8.46
C LEU A 178 3.65 -8.77 -9.38
N GLU A 179 2.89 -8.84 -10.45
CA GLU A 179 3.02 -9.91 -11.44
C GLU A 179 4.36 -9.81 -12.18
N CYS A 180 4.71 -8.62 -12.66
CA CYS A 180 6.01 -8.40 -13.32
C CYS A 180 7.16 -8.54 -12.33
N ALA A 181 7.02 -8.06 -11.10
CA ALA A 181 8.04 -8.22 -10.07
C ALA A 181 8.31 -9.70 -9.76
N TYR A 182 7.27 -10.50 -9.62
CA TYR A 182 7.38 -11.94 -9.40
C TYR A 182 7.99 -12.67 -10.58
N THR A 183 7.49 -12.43 -11.80
CA THR A 183 7.95 -13.14 -13.01
C THR A 183 9.37 -12.74 -13.38
N SER A 184 9.76 -11.48 -13.21
CA SER A 184 11.12 -10.98 -13.41
C SER A 184 12.11 -11.67 -12.46
N LEU A 185 11.77 -11.74 -11.18
CA LEU A 185 12.61 -12.40 -10.18
C LEU A 185 12.71 -13.90 -10.41
N ALA A 186 11.60 -14.55 -10.74
CA ALA A 186 11.56 -15.98 -11.05
C ALA A 186 12.42 -16.30 -12.30
N ALA A 187 12.31 -15.48 -13.34
CA ALA A 187 13.14 -15.62 -14.53
C ALA A 187 14.62 -15.39 -14.24
N PHE A 188 14.97 -14.38 -13.43
CA PHE A 188 16.34 -14.11 -12.99
C PHE A 188 16.96 -15.31 -12.25
N ILE A 189 16.18 -15.92 -11.33
CA ILE A 189 16.64 -17.09 -10.56
C ILE A 189 16.87 -18.30 -11.47
N ALA A 190 16.03 -18.48 -12.48
CA ALA A 190 16.10 -19.61 -13.40
C ALA A 190 17.13 -19.42 -14.53
N ALA A 191 17.53 -18.19 -14.82
CA ALA A 191 18.42 -17.88 -15.94
C ALA A 191 19.88 -18.28 -15.66
N PRO A 192 20.56 -18.97 -16.59
CA PRO A 192 21.98 -19.25 -16.45
C PRO A 192 22.81 -17.96 -16.60
N ALA A 193 23.85 -17.81 -15.79
CA ALA A 193 24.83 -16.74 -15.94
C ALA A 193 25.94 -17.21 -16.90
N ALA A 194 25.71 -17.06 -18.21
CA ALA A 194 26.63 -17.53 -19.24
C ALA A 194 27.01 -16.39 -20.18
N GLY A 195 28.26 -15.89 -20.08
CA GLY A 195 28.81 -14.89 -20.99
C GLY A 195 28.28 -13.46 -20.82
N HIS A 196 27.40 -13.20 -19.86
CA HIS A 196 26.82 -11.89 -19.57
C HIS A 196 26.42 -11.75 -18.11
N VAL A 197 26.29 -10.51 -17.65
CA VAL A 197 25.73 -10.23 -16.31
C VAL A 197 24.22 -10.17 -16.41
N ASN A 198 23.51 -10.96 -15.61
CA ASN A 198 22.07 -10.80 -15.41
C ASN A 198 21.84 -9.85 -14.24
N VAL A 199 20.93 -8.90 -14.42
CA VAL A 199 20.52 -7.95 -13.38
C VAL A 199 18.99 -7.95 -13.30
N CYS A 200 18.46 -8.06 -12.06
CA CYS A 200 17.05 -7.85 -11.75
C CYS A 200 16.96 -6.70 -10.76
N ALA A 201 16.19 -5.65 -11.09
CA ALA A 201 16.05 -4.43 -10.31
C ALA A 201 14.57 -4.06 -10.06
#